data_4eaeb93af06027765140bef5065dd406
#
_entry.id   4eaeb93af06027765140bef5065dd406
#
_cell.length_a   1.000
_cell.length_b   1.000
_cell.length_c   1.000
_cell.angle_alpha   90.00
_cell.angle_beta   90.00
_cell.angle_gamma   90.00
#
_symmetry.space_group_name_H-M   'P 1'
#
loop_
_entity.id
_entity.type
_entity.pdbx_description
1 polymer ?
#
loop_
_entity_poly.entity_id
_entity_poly.type
_entity_poly.pdbx_seq_one_letter_code
_entity_poly.pdbx_strand_id
1 'polypeptide(L)'
;MKVRALQEKKAEFHRRTNGESEGYRIKIHFSADKSKAKEVQSKFTSKFVDIPSYEEYQQPNFVINVGDFKTKLEAFELLKRIQVEFPYAFIVKSKIRPMKLN
;
A
#
# COMPACT_ATOMS: atom_id res chain seq x y z
N MET A 1 21.75 19.93 21.80
CA MET A 1 20.44 20.38 22.21
C MET A 1 19.47 20.46 21.06
N LYS A 2 19.80 21.25 20.06
CA LYS A 2 18.87 21.41 18.96
C LYS A 2 18.62 20.12 18.22
N VAL A 3 19.65 19.32 18.06
CA VAL A 3 19.51 18.07 17.39
C VAL A 3 18.55 17.17 18.13
N ARG A 4 18.67 17.15 19.43
CA ARG A 4 17.78 16.30 20.23
C ARG A 4 16.34 16.75 20.10
N ALA A 5 16.13 18.05 20.09
CA ALA A 5 14.77 18.56 19.97
C ALA A 5 14.16 18.16 18.63
N LEU A 6 14.96 18.18 17.58
CA LEU A 6 14.46 17.78 16.28
C LEU A 6 14.07 16.33 16.26
N GLN A 7 14.86 15.50 16.91
CA GLN A 7 14.54 14.08 16.96
C GLN A 7 13.25 13.84 17.70
N GLU A 8 13.05 14.57 18.78
CA GLU A 8 11.83 14.43 19.53
C GLU A 8 10.61 14.85 18.72
N LYS A 9 10.78 15.89 17.94
CA LYS A 9 9.69 16.33 17.09
C LYS A 9 9.32 15.29 16.07
N LYS A 10 10.30 14.63 15.51
CA LYS A 10 10.03 13.57 14.56
C LYS A 10 9.23 12.45 15.20
N ALA A 11 9.59 12.06 16.39
CA ALA A 11 8.89 11.00 17.07
C ALA A 11 7.43 11.39 17.31
N GLU A 12 7.21 12.62 17.70
CA GLU A 12 5.86 13.08 17.92
C GLU A 12 5.07 13.14 16.66
N PHE A 13 5.73 13.53 15.57
CA PHE A 13 5.06 13.58 14.30
C PHE A 13 4.55 12.20 13.89
N HIS A 14 5.37 11.18 14.08
CA HIS A 14 4.94 9.84 13.74
C HIS A 14 3.73 9.41 14.56
N ARG A 15 3.72 9.73 15.83
CA ARG A 15 2.58 9.35 16.64
C ARG A 15 1.31 10.06 16.21
N ARG A 16 1.45 11.30 15.77
CA ARG A 16 0.27 12.06 15.37
C ARG A 16 -0.33 11.58 14.06
N THR A 17 0.40 10.82 13.28
CA THR A 17 -0.15 10.28 12.04
C THR A 17 -0.97 9.03 12.28
N ASN A 18 -1.27 8.71 13.54
CA ASN A 18 -2.12 7.58 13.85
C ASN A 18 -1.56 6.27 13.35
N GLY A 19 -0.27 6.12 13.44
CA GLY A 19 0.36 4.88 13.04
C GLY A 19 0.66 4.79 11.57
N GLU A 20 0.27 5.78 10.78
CA GLU A 20 0.65 5.77 9.37
C GLU A 20 2.11 6.08 9.24
N SER A 21 2.74 5.44 8.29
CA SER A 21 4.14 5.68 8.01
C SER A 21 4.37 5.49 6.53
N GLU A 22 5.54 5.90 6.08
CA GLU A 22 5.88 5.67 4.69
C GLU A 22 6.27 4.23 4.48
N GLY A 23 5.81 3.69 3.39
CA GLY A 23 6.12 2.32 3.05
C GLY A 23 5.83 2.07 1.60
N TYR A 24 5.41 0.86 1.30
CA TYR A 24 5.23 0.45 -0.08
C TYR A 24 3.94 -0.32 -0.23
N ARG A 25 3.30 -0.13 -1.36
CA ARG A 25 2.16 -0.91 -1.78
C ARG A 25 2.41 -1.41 -3.19
N ILE A 26 1.58 -2.33 -3.64
CA ILE A 26 1.70 -2.86 -4.99
C ILE A 26 0.46 -2.41 -5.74
N LYS A 27 0.68 -1.69 -6.84
CA LYS A 27 -0.43 -1.23 -7.68
C LYS A 27 -0.72 -2.33 -8.67
N ILE A 28 -1.95 -2.83 -8.63
CA ILE A 28 -2.34 -3.93 -9.51
C ILE A 28 -3.28 -3.48 -10.62
N HIS A 29 -3.81 -2.27 -10.53
CA HIS A 29 -4.76 -1.82 -11.55
C HIS A 29 -4.94 -0.32 -11.49
N PHE A 30 -5.10 0.30 -12.64
CA PHE A 30 -5.58 1.66 -12.70
C PHE A 30 -6.36 1.84 -14.00
N SER A 31 -7.49 2.50 -13.91
CA SER A 31 -8.30 2.81 -15.08
C SER A 31 -9.35 3.84 -14.69
N ALA A 32 -9.94 4.45 -15.69
CA ALA A 32 -11.02 5.40 -15.44
C ALA A 32 -12.34 4.70 -15.17
N ASP A 33 -12.40 3.40 -15.31
CA ASP A 33 -13.62 2.63 -15.18
C ASP A 33 -13.71 2.04 -13.77
N LYS A 34 -14.64 2.58 -12.98
CA LYS A 34 -14.78 2.12 -11.60
C LYS A 34 -15.23 0.67 -11.52
N SER A 35 -16.07 0.24 -12.45
CA SER A 35 -16.53 -1.15 -12.45
C SER A 35 -15.39 -2.12 -12.64
N LYS A 36 -14.48 -1.78 -13.55
CA LYS A 36 -13.32 -2.62 -13.76
C LYS A 36 -12.42 -2.66 -12.55
N ALA A 37 -12.25 -1.51 -11.90
CA ALA A 37 -11.44 -1.48 -10.69
C ALA A 37 -12.04 -2.39 -9.62
N LYS A 38 -13.35 -2.36 -9.47
CA LYS A 38 -14.02 -3.22 -8.50
C LYS A 38 -13.84 -4.69 -8.83
N GLU A 39 -13.93 -5.01 -10.10
CA GLU A 39 -13.73 -6.39 -10.53
C GLU A 39 -12.33 -6.89 -10.17
N VAL A 40 -11.33 -6.07 -10.46
CA VAL A 40 -9.96 -6.43 -10.17
C VAL A 40 -9.76 -6.59 -8.67
N GLN A 41 -10.33 -5.68 -7.89
CA GLN A 41 -10.21 -5.75 -6.46
C GLN A 41 -10.84 -7.04 -5.90
N SER A 42 -12.01 -7.40 -6.41
CA SER A 42 -12.68 -8.62 -5.97
C SER A 42 -11.86 -9.85 -6.33
N LYS A 43 -11.30 -9.85 -7.52
CA LYS A 43 -10.47 -10.97 -7.95
C LYS A 43 -9.25 -11.10 -7.04
N PHE A 44 -8.63 -9.99 -6.73
CA PHE A 44 -7.47 -10.02 -5.87
C PHE A 44 -7.82 -10.53 -4.48
N THR A 45 -8.90 -10.01 -3.91
CA THR A 45 -9.30 -10.37 -2.58
C THR A 45 -9.62 -11.85 -2.47
N SER A 46 -10.19 -12.43 -3.50
CA SER A 46 -10.54 -13.85 -3.46
C SER A 46 -9.31 -14.74 -3.55
N LYS A 47 -8.24 -14.24 -4.15
CA LYS A 47 -7.02 -15.05 -4.29
C LYS A 47 -6.02 -14.80 -3.19
N PHE A 48 -5.99 -13.61 -2.64
CA PHE A 48 -5.01 -13.23 -1.61
C PHE A 48 -5.77 -12.70 -0.40
N VAL A 49 -6.41 -13.62 0.31
CA VAL A 49 -7.32 -13.23 1.37
C VAL A 49 -6.63 -12.52 2.54
N ASP A 50 -5.34 -12.76 2.71
CA ASP A 50 -4.62 -12.19 3.84
C ASP A 50 -4.00 -10.83 3.55
N ILE A 51 -4.16 -10.35 2.32
CA ILE A 51 -3.53 -9.10 1.91
C ILE A 51 -4.60 -8.05 1.70
N PRO A 52 -4.51 -6.92 2.42
CA PRO A 52 -5.51 -5.87 2.24
C PRO A 52 -5.39 -5.21 0.88
N SER A 53 -6.51 -4.76 0.37
CA SER A 53 -6.56 -4.03 -0.89
C SER A 53 -7.30 -2.73 -0.67
N TYR A 54 -6.89 -1.71 -1.41
CA TYR A 54 -7.43 -0.36 -1.26
C TYR A 54 -7.76 0.21 -2.61
N GLU A 55 -8.95 0.77 -2.72
CA GLU A 55 -9.32 1.50 -3.90
C GLU A 55 -9.11 2.98 -3.65
N GLU A 56 -8.37 3.64 -4.52
CA GLU A 56 -8.09 5.06 -4.40
C GLU A 56 -8.47 5.75 -5.69
N TYR A 57 -8.96 6.98 -5.56
CA TYR A 57 -9.28 7.76 -6.73
C TYR A 57 -8.14 8.74 -6.97
N GLN A 58 -7.39 8.50 -8.02
CA GLN A 58 -6.33 9.40 -8.45
C GLN A 58 -6.73 9.95 -9.81
N GLN A 59 -7.46 11.02 -9.77
CA GLN A 59 -8.11 11.59 -10.92
C GLN A 59 -7.24 11.55 -12.17
N PRO A 60 -7.73 11.06 -13.30
CA PRO A 60 -9.11 10.57 -13.51
C PRO A 60 -9.25 9.07 -13.29
N ASN A 61 -8.31 8.43 -12.64
CA ASN A 61 -8.27 6.97 -12.57
C ASN A 61 -8.66 6.45 -11.20
N PHE A 62 -9.27 5.27 -11.23
CA PHE A 62 -9.44 4.47 -10.03
C PHE A 62 -8.30 3.49 -9.94
N VAL A 63 -7.65 3.45 -8.79
CA VAL A 63 -6.41 2.70 -8.61
C VAL A 63 -6.63 1.67 -7.52
N ILE A 64 -6.15 0.45 -7.75
CA ILE A 64 -6.18 -0.58 -6.74
C ILE A 64 -4.75 -0.85 -6.29
N ASN A 65 -4.48 -0.54 -5.03
CA ASN A 65 -3.21 -0.82 -4.39
C ASN A 65 -3.41 -1.87 -3.33
N VAL A 66 -2.43 -2.74 -3.14
CA VAL A 66 -2.55 -3.84 -2.20
C VAL A 66 -1.35 -3.90 -1.30
N GLY A 67 -1.60 -4.37 -0.07
CA GLY A 67 -0.56 -4.61 0.91
C GLY A 67 -0.12 -3.36 1.64
N ASP A 68 0.46 -3.59 2.80
CA ASP A 68 1.07 -2.52 3.59
C ASP A 68 2.45 -3.00 3.96
N PHE A 69 3.43 -2.71 3.11
CA PHE A 69 4.78 -3.23 3.27
C PHE A 69 5.69 -2.15 3.83
N LYS A 70 6.40 -2.47 4.88
CA LYS A 70 7.33 -1.51 5.48
C LYS A 70 8.58 -1.34 4.66
N THR A 71 9.01 -2.39 3.98
CA THR A 71 10.23 -2.35 3.22
C THR A 71 9.97 -2.74 1.78
N LYS A 72 10.88 -2.29 0.92
CA LYS A 72 10.78 -2.62 -0.48
C LYS A 72 10.99 -4.11 -0.70
N LEU A 73 11.81 -4.72 0.13
CA LEU A 73 12.08 -6.15 -0.01
C LEU A 73 10.82 -6.96 0.26
N GLU A 74 10.08 -6.61 1.30
CA GLU A 74 8.83 -7.30 1.58
C GLU A 74 7.87 -7.18 0.40
N ALA A 75 7.75 -5.97 -0.14
CA ALA A 75 6.88 -5.76 -1.28
C ALA A 75 7.34 -6.57 -2.48
N PHE A 76 8.64 -6.60 -2.69
CA PHE A 76 9.19 -7.30 -3.84
C PHE A 76 8.94 -8.79 -3.78
N GLU A 77 9.07 -9.37 -2.60
CA GLU A 77 8.83 -10.80 -2.45
C GLU A 77 7.39 -11.16 -2.78
N LEU A 78 6.47 -10.34 -2.30
CA LEU A 78 5.08 -10.61 -2.58
C LEU A 78 4.70 -10.27 -4.01
N LEU A 79 5.40 -9.30 -4.59
CA LEU A 79 5.14 -8.91 -5.96
C LEU A 79 5.27 -10.09 -6.91
N LYS A 80 6.25 -10.93 -6.69
CA LYS A 80 6.45 -12.08 -7.56
C LYS A 80 5.23 -12.99 -7.57
N ARG A 81 4.64 -13.20 -6.41
CA ARG A 81 3.45 -14.04 -6.32
C ARG A 81 2.26 -13.36 -6.96
N ILE A 82 2.14 -12.06 -6.76
CA ILE A 82 1.02 -11.31 -7.31
C ILE A 82 1.09 -11.23 -8.83
N GLN A 83 2.29 -11.14 -9.38
CA GLN A 83 2.44 -11.01 -10.82
C GLN A 83 2.01 -12.25 -11.59
N VAL A 84 1.89 -13.37 -10.92
CA VAL A 84 1.35 -14.55 -11.57
C VAL A 84 -0.08 -14.29 -12.03
N GLU A 85 -0.86 -13.60 -11.22
CA GLU A 85 -2.24 -13.29 -11.55
C GLU A 85 -2.41 -11.90 -12.15
N PHE A 86 -1.53 -10.98 -11.78
CA PHE A 86 -1.61 -9.59 -12.21
C PHE A 86 -0.26 -9.17 -12.77
N PRO A 87 0.05 -9.56 -14.01
CA PRO A 87 1.40 -9.37 -14.54
C PRO A 87 1.83 -7.92 -14.65
N TYR A 88 0.90 -6.98 -14.62
CA TYR A 88 1.27 -5.57 -14.72
C TYR A 88 1.47 -4.91 -13.37
N ALA A 89 1.41 -5.69 -12.29
CA ALA A 89 1.58 -5.13 -10.95
C ALA A 89 2.98 -4.58 -10.76
N PHE A 90 3.07 -3.50 -9.98
CA PHE A 90 4.38 -2.93 -9.67
C PHE A 90 4.33 -2.21 -8.33
N ILE A 91 5.51 -2.02 -7.74
CA ILE A 91 5.62 -1.43 -6.41
C ILE A 91 5.54 0.08 -6.50
N VAL A 92 4.81 0.69 -5.57
CA VAL A 92 4.73 2.14 -5.45
C VAL A 92 5.00 2.52 -4.01
N LYS A 93 5.56 3.70 -3.83
CA LYS A 93 5.70 4.26 -2.49
C LYS A 93 4.36 4.81 -2.06
N SER A 94 4.04 4.63 -0.80
CA SER A 94 2.73 5.04 -0.31
C SER A 94 2.80 5.20 1.19
N LYS A 95 1.84 5.92 1.73
CA LYS A 95 1.63 5.89 3.17
C LYS A 95 0.87 4.61 3.49
N ILE A 96 1.34 3.93 4.49
CA ILE A 96 0.77 2.63 4.82
C ILE A 96 0.32 2.63 6.27
N ARG A 97 -0.51 1.65 6.58
CA ARG A 97 -0.87 1.33 7.95
C ARG A 97 -0.20 0.02 8.27
N PRO A 98 0.88 0.05 9.06
CA PRO A 98 1.58 -1.19 9.36
C PRO A 98 0.62 -2.21 9.92
N MET A 99 0.85 -3.46 9.55
CA MET A 99 -0.01 -4.52 10.03
C MET A 99 0.03 -4.56 11.54
N LYS A 100 -1.13 -4.75 12.12
CA LYS A 100 -1.25 -4.81 13.56
C LYS A 100 -0.57 -6.05 14.07
N LEU A 101 0.35 -5.89 14.97
CA LEU A 101 1.09 -7.02 15.49
C LEU A 101 0.64 -7.45 16.87
N ASN A 102 -0.12 -6.63 17.51
CA ASN A 102 -0.54 -6.94 18.87
C ASN A 102 -2.02 -7.00 18.98
#